data_b533f9ba103a78bac95e7963c7eb3565
#
_entry.id   b533f9ba103a78bac95e7963c7eb3565
#
_cell.length_a   1.000
_cell.length_b   1.000
_cell.length_c   1.000
_cell.angle_alpha   90.00
_cell.angle_beta   90.00
_cell.angle_gamma   90.00
#
_symmetry.space_group_name_H-M   'P 1'
#
loop_
_entity.id
_entity.type
_entity.pdbx_description
1 polymer ?
#
loop_
_entity_poly.entity_id
_entity_poly.type
_entity_poly.pdbx_seq_one_letter_code
_entity_poly.pdbx_strand_id
1 'polypeptide(L)'
;MSRMCLIMFGAPGSGKGTQAKLLCESLGVPHISTGDMLRERIARNDALGREVEGILQAGGLVSDEIVNRLVAERIEHPDCAAGFILDGYPRTVNQAKVLTGVPTIAPLVVYLKVDYNVIVARLAGRRLCPGCGAVYNVSREGQAVLKVCKNDGIKLMIREDDREEVVRERLKAYETQTTPVLQYFRDAGYPCWEIEGDTMGGPPAIARRIQELVSQKLGGAAGIRA
;
A
#
# COMPACT_ATOMS: atom_id res chain seq x y z
N MET A 1 0.09 2.83 -25.39
CA MET A 1 -0.83 2.00 -24.57
C MET A 1 -0.76 2.48 -23.13
N SER A 2 -1.89 2.53 -22.42
CA SER A 2 -1.88 2.92 -21.00
C SER A 2 -1.33 1.79 -20.13
N ARG A 3 -0.45 2.14 -19.18
CA ARG A 3 0.10 1.23 -18.16
C ARG A 3 -0.95 0.95 -17.09
N MET A 4 -1.12 -0.29 -16.68
CA MET A 4 -1.96 -0.65 -15.55
C MET A 4 -1.38 -0.04 -14.27
N CYS A 5 -2.20 0.68 -13.51
CA CYS A 5 -1.86 1.21 -12.20
C CYS A 5 -2.86 0.67 -11.17
N LEU A 6 -2.50 -0.39 -10.45
CA LEU A 6 -3.33 -0.94 -9.40
C LEU A 6 -3.08 -0.19 -8.08
N ILE A 7 -4.07 0.52 -7.60
CA ILE A 7 -4.00 1.30 -6.36
C ILE A 7 -4.59 0.48 -5.21
N MET A 8 -3.76 0.11 -4.25
CA MET A 8 -4.21 -0.54 -3.02
C MET A 8 -4.65 0.53 -2.01
N PHE A 9 -5.94 0.64 -1.81
CA PHE A 9 -6.56 1.62 -0.92
C PHE A 9 -7.08 0.97 0.37
N GLY A 10 -7.06 1.71 1.48
CA GLY A 10 -7.53 1.23 2.78
C GLY A 10 -6.72 1.78 3.95
N ALA A 11 -7.26 1.67 5.16
CA ALA A 11 -6.64 2.19 6.38
C ALA A 11 -5.25 1.56 6.67
N PRO A 12 -4.37 2.22 7.44
CA PRO A 12 -3.19 1.58 8.01
C PRO A 12 -3.58 0.26 8.68
N GLY A 13 -2.85 -0.83 8.42
CA GLY A 13 -3.20 -2.14 9.00
C GLY A 13 -4.24 -2.97 8.23
N SER A 14 -4.88 -2.43 7.18
CA SER A 14 -5.89 -3.18 6.41
C SER A 14 -5.32 -4.36 5.59
N GLY A 15 -4.00 -4.45 5.41
CA GLY A 15 -3.36 -5.55 4.67
C GLY A 15 -2.93 -5.21 3.25
N LYS A 16 -2.98 -3.93 2.83
CA LYS A 16 -2.56 -3.48 1.49
C LYS A 16 -1.22 -4.04 1.04
N GLY A 17 -0.18 -3.85 1.85
CA GLY A 17 1.16 -4.31 1.50
C GLY A 17 1.28 -5.84 1.39
N THR A 18 0.50 -6.60 2.17
CA THR A 18 0.42 -8.06 2.04
C THR A 18 -0.21 -8.44 0.71
N GLN A 19 -1.31 -7.79 0.35
CA GLN A 19 -1.98 -8.03 -0.93
C GLN A 19 -1.13 -7.59 -2.10
N ALA A 20 -0.50 -6.42 -2.01
CA ALA A 20 0.40 -5.93 -3.06
C ALA A 20 1.54 -6.91 -3.34
N LYS A 21 2.18 -7.48 -2.31
CA LYS A 21 3.24 -8.50 -2.48
C LYS A 21 2.75 -9.76 -3.19
N LEU A 22 1.58 -10.29 -2.81
CA LEU A 22 1.00 -11.47 -3.47
C LEU A 22 0.61 -11.18 -4.93
N LEU A 23 0.11 -9.99 -5.21
CA LEU A 23 -0.30 -9.57 -6.54
C LEU A 23 0.88 -9.26 -7.46
N CYS A 24 2.01 -8.74 -6.94
CA CYS A 24 3.23 -8.55 -7.73
C CYS A 24 3.67 -9.86 -8.39
N GLU A 25 3.72 -10.94 -7.60
CA GLU A 25 4.15 -12.25 -8.08
C GLU A 25 3.22 -12.78 -9.17
N SER A 26 1.90 -12.60 -8.98
CA SER A 26 0.89 -13.15 -9.91
C SER A 26 0.66 -12.30 -11.16
N LEU A 27 0.86 -10.97 -11.07
CA LEU A 27 0.66 -10.04 -12.19
C LEU A 27 1.96 -9.69 -12.94
N GLY A 28 3.12 -10.07 -12.38
CA GLY A 28 4.43 -9.78 -12.99
C GLY A 28 4.76 -8.28 -13.03
N VAL A 29 4.28 -7.49 -12.07
CA VAL A 29 4.50 -6.04 -11.99
C VAL A 29 5.07 -5.63 -10.63
N PRO A 30 5.85 -4.53 -10.54
CA PRO A 30 6.46 -4.12 -9.28
C PRO A 30 5.45 -3.57 -8.26
N HIS A 31 5.75 -3.78 -6.97
CA HIS A 31 5.11 -3.13 -5.83
C HIS A 31 5.85 -1.84 -5.49
N ILE A 32 5.16 -0.72 -5.50
CA ILE A 32 5.67 0.60 -5.13
C ILE A 32 4.98 1.03 -3.84
N SER A 33 5.70 0.94 -2.72
CA SER A 33 5.25 1.36 -1.41
C SER A 33 5.92 2.68 -1.03
N THR A 34 5.16 3.78 -1.01
CA THR A 34 5.69 5.09 -0.60
C THR A 34 6.22 5.07 0.83
N GLY A 35 5.57 4.32 1.70
CA GLY A 35 6.05 4.16 3.08
C GLY A 35 7.40 3.44 3.15
N ASP A 36 7.63 2.42 2.32
CA ASP A 36 8.93 1.72 2.31
C ASP A 36 10.01 2.58 1.66
N MET A 37 9.70 3.29 0.57
CA MET A 37 10.63 4.24 -0.06
C MET A 37 11.10 5.32 0.92
N LEU A 38 10.19 5.92 1.70
CA LEU A 38 10.55 6.92 2.70
C LEU A 38 11.37 6.32 3.85
N ARG A 39 11.02 5.14 4.34
CA ARG A 39 11.79 4.42 5.37
C ARG A 39 13.20 4.06 4.89
N GLU A 40 13.36 3.70 3.62
CA GLU A 40 14.67 3.44 3.02
C GLU A 40 15.55 4.71 3.01
N ARG A 41 14.97 5.88 2.70
CA ARG A 41 15.67 7.18 2.78
C ARG A 41 16.12 7.50 4.21
N ILE A 42 15.26 7.25 5.19
CA ILE A 42 15.61 7.41 6.62
C ILE A 42 16.74 6.45 7.01
N ALA A 43 16.65 5.17 6.62
CA ALA A 43 17.69 4.18 6.93
C ALA A 43 19.05 4.53 6.30
N ARG A 44 19.05 5.16 5.12
CA ARG A 44 20.25 5.68 4.45
C ARG A 44 20.76 6.99 5.05
N ASN A 45 20.00 7.61 5.94
CA ASN A 45 20.30 8.92 6.55
C ASN A 45 20.65 10.00 5.51
N ASP A 46 20.01 9.96 4.33
CA ASP A 46 20.19 11.00 3.32
C ASP A 46 19.44 12.30 3.68
N ALA A 47 19.59 13.36 2.88
CA ALA A 47 18.98 14.65 3.16
C ALA A 47 17.45 14.54 3.28
N LEU A 48 16.81 13.82 2.37
CA LEU A 48 15.38 13.59 2.39
C LEU A 48 14.97 12.74 3.60
N GLY A 49 15.72 11.68 3.92
CA GLY A 49 15.45 10.84 5.08
C GLY A 49 15.40 11.63 6.38
N ARG A 50 16.38 12.51 6.59
CA ARG A 50 16.41 13.41 7.76
C ARG A 50 15.24 14.40 7.81
N GLU A 51 14.82 14.92 6.64
CA GLU A 51 13.68 15.83 6.53
C GLU A 51 12.36 15.17 6.92
N VAL A 52 12.13 13.92 6.49
CA VAL A 52 10.82 13.26 6.65
C VAL A 52 10.71 12.38 7.89
N GLU A 53 11.81 12.09 8.58
CA GLU A 53 11.85 11.16 9.72
C GLU A 53 10.87 11.56 10.82
N GLY A 54 10.94 12.81 11.29
CA GLY A 54 10.06 13.30 12.34
C GLY A 54 8.57 13.27 11.96
N ILE A 55 8.26 13.53 10.70
CA ILE A 55 6.87 13.47 10.19
C ILE A 55 6.35 12.04 10.25
N LEU A 56 7.14 11.06 9.78
CA LEU A 56 6.74 9.65 9.81
C LEU A 56 6.64 9.09 11.23
N GLN A 57 7.56 9.47 12.12
CA GLN A 57 7.54 9.07 13.53
C GLN A 57 6.30 9.60 14.26
N ALA A 58 5.83 10.80 13.88
CA ALA A 58 4.59 11.39 14.39
C ALA A 58 3.32 10.81 13.73
N GLY A 59 3.43 9.94 12.72
CA GLY A 59 2.30 9.36 11.99
C GLY A 59 1.66 10.27 10.95
N GLY A 60 2.28 11.43 10.69
CA GLY A 60 1.83 12.42 9.71
C GLY A 60 2.04 12.00 8.27
N LEU A 61 1.52 12.80 7.35
CA LEU A 61 1.78 12.68 5.91
C LEU A 61 2.91 13.62 5.50
N VAL A 62 3.86 13.07 4.75
CA VAL A 62 4.90 13.85 4.06
C VAL A 62 4.24 14.70 2.97
N SER A 63 4.80 15.88 2.67
CA SER A 63 4.21 16.80 1.70
C SER A 63 3.94 16.15 0.34
N ASP A 64 2.87 16.58 -0.31
CA ASP A 64 2.47 16.06 -1.62
C ASP A 64 3.58 16.21 -2.66
N GLU A 65 4.31 17.31 -2.62
CA GLU A 65 5.40 17.60 -3.55
C GLU A 65 6.51 16.52 -3.48
N ILE A 66 6.95 16.20 -2.26
CA ILE A 66 7.99 15.17 -2.04
C ILE A 66 7.50 13.81 -2.50
N VAL A 67 6.28 13.43 -2.10
CA VAL A 67 5.76 12.09 -2.42
C VAL A 67 5.47 11.97 -3.92
N ASN A 68 4.91 12.99 -4.56
CA ASN A 68 4.66 13.00 -6.00
C ASN A 68 5.96 12.85 -6.79
N ARG A 69 7.03 13.57 -6.40
CA ARG A 69 8.34 13.44 -7.04
C ARG A 69 8.91 12.03 -6.91
N LEU A 70 8.89 11.46 -5.70
CA LEU A 70 9.36 10.09 -5.48
C LEU A 70 8.61 9.06 -6.32
N VAL A 71 7.29 9.18 -6.38
CA VAL A 71 6.46 8.26 -7.19
C VAL A 71 6.73 8.48 -8.67
N ALA A 72 6.79 9.72 -9.16
CA ALA A 72 7.07 10.03 -10.56
C ALA A 72 8.42 9.43 -11.00
N GLU A 73 9.48 9.62 -10.22
CA GLU A 73 10.79 9.02 -10.48
C GLU A 73 10.70 7.49 -10.53
N ARG A 74 10.01 6.86 -9.58
CA ARG A 74 9.94 5.40 -9.48
C ARG A 74 9.17 4.74 -10.62
N ILE A 75 8.06 5.33 -11.05
CA ILE A 75 7.23 4.76 -12.13
C ILE A 75 7.83 4.89 -13.53
N GLU A 76 8.89 5.67 -13.70
CA GLU A 76 9.67 5.76 -14.94
C GLU A 76 10.74 4.68 -15.05
N HIS A 77 10.98 3.87 -14.02
CA HIS A 77 11.89 2.73 -14.12
C HIS A 77 11.36 1.68 -15.10
N PRO A 78 12.27 0.96 -15.83
CA PRO A 78 11.90 -0.01 -16.86
C PRO A 78 10.98 -1.14 -16.38
N ASP A 79 11.08 -1.54 -15.11
CA ASP A 79 10.24 -2.58 -14.52
C ASP A 79 8.76 -2.17 -14.41
N CYS A 80 8.46 -0.87 -14.51
CA CYS A 80 7.09 -0.33 -14.49
C CYS A 80 6.44 -0.24 -15.88
N ALA A 81 7.13 -0.66 -16.95
CA ALA A 81 6.65 -0.51 -18.32
C ALA A 81 5.33 -1.25 -18.59
N ALA A 82 5.13 -2.44 -18.01
CA ALA A 82 3.90 -3.23 -18.13
C ALA A 82 2.79 -2.76 -17.18
N GLY A 83 3.14 -2.05 -16.11
CA GLY A 83 2.25 -1.60 -15.05
C GLY A 83 2.91 -1.69 -13.69
N PHE A 84 2.19 -1.33 -12.64
CA PHE A 84 2.69 -1.34 -11.26
C PHE A 84 1.55 -1.33 -10.24
N ILE A 85 1.89 -1.67 -8.99
CA ILE A 85 0.98 -1.62 -7.85
C ILE A 85 1.42 -0.52 -6.90
N LEU A 86 0.53 0.45 -6.61
CA LEU A 86 0.77 1.52 -5.65
C LEU A 86 0.21 1.15 -4.27
N ASP A 87 1.03 1.25 -3.25
CA ASP A 87 0.65 1.08 -1.84
C ASP A 87 1.03 2.33 -1.05
N GLY A 88 0.03 2.94 -0.43
CA GLY A 88 0.20 4.18 0.33
C GLY A 88 0.29 5.45 -0.53
N TYR A 89 -0.09 5.39 -1.79
CA TYR A 89 -0.25 6.51 -2.70
C TYR A 89 -1.39 6.22 -3.70
N PRO A 90 -2.25 7.21 -4.03
CA PRO A 90 -2.31 8.54 -3.42
C PRO A 90 -2.95 8.52 -2.02
N ARG A 91 -2.58 9.50 -1.16
CA ARG A 91 -3.16 9.71 0.17
C ARG A 91 -3.92 11.02 0.31
N THR A 92 -3.81 11.89 -0.68
CA THR A 92 -4.56 13.15 -0.76
C THR A 92 -5.22 13.27 -2.13
N VAL A 93 -6.28 14.08 -2.21
CA VAL A 93 -6.95 14.37 -3.50
C VAL A 93 -5.99 15.05 -4.47
N ASN A 94 -5.07 15.84 -3.97
CA ASN A 94 -4.04 16.50 -4.79
C ASN A 94 -3.10 15.48 -5.45
N GLN A 95 -2.62 14.50 -4.69
CA GLN A 95 -1.82 13.39 -5.22
C GLN A 95 -2.62 12.58 -6.27
N ALA A 96 -3.91 12.33 -6.01
CA ALA A 96 -4.77 11.63 -6.96
C ALA A 96 -4.91 12.39 -8.29
N LYS A 97 -5.09 13.71 -8.23
CA LYS A 97 -5.13 14.56 -9.43
C LYS A 97 -3.83 14.53 -10.23
N VAL A 98 -2.68 14.56 -9.54
CA VAL A 98 -1.37 14.44 -10.21
C VAL A 98 -1.25 13.08 -10.91
N LEU A 99 -1.59 11.99 -10.23
CA LEU A 99 -1.54 10.64 -10.80
C LEU A 99 -2.45 10.50 -12.04
N THR A 100 -3.69 10.95 -11.92
CA THR A 100 -4.68 10.83 -13.02
C THR A 100 -4.41 11.81 -14.16
N GLY A 101 -3.62 12.84 -13.93
CA GLY A 101 -3.13 13.75 -14.96
C GLY A 101 -2.07 13.16 -15.89
N VAL A 102 -1.55 11.97 -15.59
CA VAL A 102 -0.57 11.26 -16.45
C VAL A 102 -1.32 10.41 -17.49
N PRO A 103 -1.35 10.78 -18.79
CA PRO A 103 -2.21 10.12 -19.79
C PRO A 103 -1.88 8.64 -20.05
N THR A 104 -0.67 8.23 -19.71
CA THR A 104 -0.19 6.85 -19.90
C THR A 104 -0.55 5.92 -18.74
N ILE A 105 -1.27 6.38 -17.72
CA ILE A 105 -1.63 5.59 -16.55
C ILE A 105 -3.13 5.30 -16.58
N ALA A 106 -3.50 4.04 -16.35
CA ALA A 106 -4.87 3.59 -16.21
C ALA A 106 -5.13 3.11 -14.77
N PRO A 107 -5.66 3.97 -13.87
CA PRO A 107 -5.90 3.63 -12.48
C PRO A 107 -6.99 2.56 -12.31
N LEU A 108 -6.71 1.57 -11.48
CA LEU A 108 -7.65 0.58 -10.97
C LEU A 108 -7.56 0.60 -9.45
N VAL A 109 -8.66 0.88 -8.76
CA VAL A 109 -8.65 1.05 -7.30
C VAL A 109 -9.23 -0.17 -6.61
N VAL A 110 -8.50 -0.75 -5.67
CA VAL A 110 -8.98 -1.80 -4.77
C VAL A 110 -9.00 -1.26 -3.36
N TYR A 111 -10.19 -1.10 -2.82
CA TYR A 111 -10.40 -0.67 -1.44
C TYR A 111 -10.56 -1.88 -0.52
N LEU A 112 -9.57 -2.09 0.35
CA LEU A 112 -9.63 -3.09 1.41
C LEU A 112 -10.35 -2.50 2.62
N LYS A 113 -11.59 -2.90 2.82
CA LYS A 113 -12.42 -2.54 3.96
C LYS A 113 -12.15 -3.51 5.10
N VAL A 114 -11.83 -3.01 6.26
CA VAL A 114 -11.55 -3.79 7.48
C VAL A 114 -12.10 -3.06 8.67
N ASP A 115 -12.68 -3.80 9.61
CA ASP A 115 -13.18 -3.26 10.87
C ASP A 115 -12.06 -2.57 11.69
N TYR A 116 -12.40 -1.49 12.37
CA TYR A 116 -11.46 -0.69 13.15
C TYR A 116 -10.72 -1.50 14.22
N ASN A 117 -11.44 -2.36 14.95
CA ASN A 117 -10.84 -3.17 16.02
C ASN A 117 -9.86 -4.20 15.44
N VAL A 118 -10.17 -4.75 14.26
CA VAL A 118 -9.28 -5.65 13.54
C VAL A 118 -8.02 -4.92 13.09
N ILE A 119 -8.14 -3.68 12.62
CA ILE A 119 -7.00 -2.83 12.25
C ILE A 119 -6.08 -2.60 13.44
N VAL A 120 -6.64 -2.18 14.58
CA VAL A 120 -5.86 -1.92 15.81
C VAL A 120 -5.14 -3.18 16.26
N ALA A 121 -5.83 -4.31 16.33
CA ALA A 121 -5.24 -5.59 16.69
C ALA A 121 -4.10 -6.01 15.72
N ARG A 122 -4.29 -5.80 14.43
CA ARG A 122 -3.26 -6.10 13.42
C ARG A 122 -2.01 -5.24 13.58
N LEU A 123 -2.18 -3.95 13.85
CA LEU A 123 -1.05 -3.03 14.03
C LEU A 123 -0.29 -3.32 15.32
N ALA A 124 -0.98 -3.58 16.43
CA ALA A 124 -0.37 -3.99 17.70
C ALA A 124 0.43 -5.29 17.57
N GLY A 125 -0.08 -6.25 16.79
CA GLY A 125 0.57 -7.54 16.55
C GLY A 125 1.67 -7.50 15.48
N ARG A 126 1.84 -6.40 14.73
CA ARG A 126 2.78 -6.33 13.61
C ARG A 126 4.23 -6.37 14.06
N ARG A 127 5.02 -7.17 13.37
CA ARG A 127 6.49 -7.25 13.53
C ARG A 127 7.14 -7.18 12.17
N LEU A 128 8.30 -6.53 12.11
CA LEU A 128 9.10 -6.35 10.91
C LEU A 128 10.47 -7.00 11.09
N CYS A 129 10.93 -7.69 10.07
CA CYS A 129 12.32 -8.06 9.98
C CYS A 129 13.15 -6.90 9.42
N PRO A 130 14.15 -6.36 10.14
CA PRO A 130 14.98 -5.29 9.60
C PRO A 130 15.94 -5.75 8.48
N GLY A 131 16.20 -7.05 8.36
CA GLY A 131 17.07 -7.60 7.32
C GLY A 131 16.35 -7.77 5.97
N CYS A 132 15.29 -8.58 5.93
CA CYS A 132 14.62 -8.92 4.67
C CYS A 132 13.30 -8.16 4.41
N GLY A 133 12.86 -7.27 5.32
CA GLY A 133 11.59 -6.53 5.19
C GLY A 133 10.32 -7.39 5.30
N ALA A 134 10.45 -8.65 5.75
CA ALA A 134 9.30 -9.52 5.97
C ALA A 134 8.42 -8.99 7.12
N VAL A 135 7.11 -9.01 6.91
CA VAL A 135 6.13 -8.55 7.89
C VAL A 135 5.40 -9.75 8.48
N TYR A 136 5.33 -9.81 9.78
CA TYR A 136 4.65 -10.84 10.56
C TYR A 136 3.54 -10.23 11.42
N ASN A 137 2.59 -11.04 11.84
CA ASN A 137 1.56 -10.64 12.81
C ASN A 137 1.45 -11.69 13.90
N VAL A 138 1.95 -11.37 15.08
CA VAL A 138 2.02 -12.30 16.22
C VAL A 138 0.63 -12.67 16.79
N SER A 139 -0.37 -11.80 16.64
CA SER A 139 -1.73 -12.07 17.11
C SER A 139 -2.45 -13.09 16.22
N ARG A 140 -2.16 -13.12 14.92
CA ARG A 140 -2.82 -13.97 13.94
C ARG A 140 -2.24 -15.40 13.92
N GLU A 141 -0.97 -15.52 14.18
CA GLU A 141 -0.25 -16.80 14.09
C GLU A 141 -0.31 -17.62 15.38
N GLY A 142 -1.10 -17.17 16.38
CA GLY A 142 -1.24 -17.87 17.67
C GLY A 142 0.08 -17.97 18.45
N GLN A 143 1.09 -17.21 18.04
CA GLN A 143 2.46 -17.31 18.51
C GLN A 143 2.85 -16.01 19.22
N ALA A 144 2.58 -15.94 20.49
CA ALA A 144 3.22 -14.97 21.39
C ALA A 144 4.78 -15.03 21.34
N VAL A 145 5.36 -15.85 20.46
CA VAL A 145 6.75 -16.31 20.52
C VAL A 145 7.54 -16.05 19.23
N LEU A 146 6.98 -15.43 18.16
CA LEU A 146 7.77 -15.12 16.98
C LEU A 146 8.72 -13.97 17.29
N LYS A 147 9.91 -14.30 17.78
CA LYS A 147 10.96 -13.33 18.12
C LYS A 147 11.94 -13.10 16.97
N VAL A 148 12.02 -14.05 16.03
CA VAL A 148 12.99 -14.05 14.92
C VAL A 148 12.29 -14.27 13.59
N CYS A 149 12.87 -13.73 12.53
CA CYS A 149 12.41 -13.88 11.17
C CYS A 149 12.59 -15.32 10.68
N LYS A 150 11.58 -15.85 9.99
CA LYS A 150 11.63 -17.20 9.42
C LYS A 150 12.58 -17.32 8.22
N ASN A 151 12.89 -16.20 7.55
CA ASN A 151 13.71 -16.20 6.34
C ASN A 151 15.20 -16.10 6.63
N ASP A 152 15.61 -15.28 7.62
CA ASP A 152 17.02 -14.94 7.87
C ASP A 152 17.44 -15.05 9.35
N GLY A 153 16.51 -15.45 10.25
CA GLY A 153 16.79 -15.61 11.68
C GLY A 153 16.98 -14.31 12.46
N ILE A 154 16.89 -13.15 11.82
CA ILE A 154 17.09 -11.85 12.46
C ILE A 154 15.95 -11.55 13.42
N LYS A 155 16.26 -10.92 14.56
CA LYS A 155 15.28 -10.51 15.56
C LYS A 155 14.25 -9.55 14.96
N LEU A 156 12.98 -9.87 15.15
CA LEU A 156 11.88 -9.03 14.70
C LEU A 156 11.76 -7.79 15.60
N MET A 157 11.34 -6.68 14.99
CA MET A 157 11.12 -5.41 15.67
C MET A 157 9.71 -4.87 15.45
N ILE A 158 9.25 -4.03 16.37
CA ILE A 158 8.04 -3.21 16.19
C ILE A 158 8.46 -2.00 15.38
N ARG A 159 7.66 -1.58 14.42
CA ARG A 159 7.89 -0.32 13.71
C ARG A 159 7.61 0.85 14.65
N GLU A 160 8.39 1.91 14.55
CA GLU A 160 8.17 3.12 15.34
C GLU A 160 6.77 3.73 15.09
N ASP A 161 6.30 3.66 13.83
CA ASP A 161 4.99 4.14 13.44
C ASP A 161 3.82 3.19 13.79
N ASP A 162 4.07 2.11 14.54
CA ASP A 162 3.05 1.20 15.09
C ASP A 162 2.86 1.33 16.60
N ARG A 163 3.44 2.34 17.23
CA ARG A 163 3.11 2.72 18.61
C ARG A 163 1.68 3.23 18.68
N GLU A 164 0.99 2.96 19.78
CA GLU A 164 -0.45 3.22 19.91
C GLU A 164 -0.83 4.67 19.60
N GLU A 165 -0.07 5.63 20.14
CA GLU A 165 -0.30 7.06 19.91
C GLU A 165 -0.16 7.42 18.43
N VAL A 166 0.87 6.88 17.77
CA VAL A 166 1.14 7.11 16.34
C VAL A 166 0.08 6.45 15.47
N VAL A 167 -0.38 5.27 15.85
CA VAL A 167 -1.49 4.57 15.15
C VAL A 167 -2.75 5.42 15.14
N ARG A 168 -3.10 6.06 16.26
CA ARG A 168 -4.26 6.96 16.35
C ARG A 168 -4.14 8.14 15.39
N GLU A 169 -2.99 8.80 15.35
CA GLU A 169 -2.74 9.92 14.42
C GLU A 169 -2.79 9.47 12.95
N ARG A 170 -2.24 8.29 12.63
CA ARG A 170 -2.32 7.72 11.28
C ARG A 170 -3.75 7.41 10.84
N LEU A 171 -4.59 6.90 11.75
CA LEU A 171 -6.00 6.65 11.46
C LEU A 171 -6.76 7.94 11.26
N LYS A 172 -6.51 8.95 12.09
CA LYS A 172 -7.08 10.30 11.93
C LYS A 172 -6.67 10.93 10.61
N ALA A 173 -5.39 10.89 10.25
CA ALA A 173 -4.91 11.38 8.95
C ALA A 173 -5.55 10.60 7.78
N TYR A 174 -5.72 9.30 7.91
CA TYR A 174 -6.42 8.48 6.92
C TYR A 174 -7.87 8.92 6.73
N GLU A 175 -8.62 9.09 7.82
CA GLU A 175 -10.02 9.50 7.77
C GLU A 175 -10.20 10.89 7.15
N THR A 176 -9.36 11.84 7.53
CA THR A 176 -9.52 13.24 7.13
C THR A 176 -8.95 13.56 5.75
N GLN A 177 -7.83 12.94 5.37
CA GLN A 177 -7.10 13.30 4.15
C GLN A 177 -7.18 12.20 3.06
N THR A 178 -7.22 10.92 3.47
CA THR A 178 -7.11 9.81 2.53
C THR A 178 -8.49 9.27 2.10
N THR A 179 -9.45 9.19 3.01
CA THR A 179 -10.82 8.73 2.65
C THR A 179 -11.44 9.54 1.49
N PRO A 180 -11.29 10.87 1.40
CA PRO A 180 -11.80 11.66 0.26
C PRO A 180 -11.24 11.25 -1.11
N VAL A 181 -10.06 10.62 -1.13
CA VAL A 181 -9.43 10.15 -2.39
C VAL A 181 -10.25 9.05 -3.04
N LEU A 182 -10.85 8.16 -2.26
CA LEU A 182 -11.71 7.10 -2.80
C LEU A 182 -12.94 7.69 -3.51
N GLN A 183 -13.53 8.73 -2.90
CA GLN A 183 -14.66 9.43 -3.52
C GLN A 183 -14.24 10.13 -4.82
N TYR A 184 -13.07 10.77 -4.84
CA TYR A 184 -12.52 11.37 -6.06
C TYR A 184 -12.42 10.37 -7.22
N PHE A 185 -11.90 9.16 -6.98
CA PHE A 185 -11.81 8.14 -8.02
C PHE A 185 -13.19 7.65 -8.50
N ARG A 186 -14.15 7.50 -7.58
CA ARG A 186 -15.52 7.11 -7.91
C ARG A 186 -16.20 8.17 -8.78
N ASP A 187 -16.11 9.44 -8.39
CA ASP A 187 -16.73 10.57 -9.11
C ASP A 187 -16.10 10.77 -10.49
N ALA A 188 -14.80 10.49 -10.61
CA ALA A 188 -14.10 10.54 -11.88
C ALA A 188 -14.32 9.29 -12.78
N GLY A 189 -15.14 8.33 -12.34
CA GLY A 189 -15.52 7.13 -13.12
C GLY A 189 -14.43 6.06 -13.22
N TYR A 190 -13.41 6.10 -12.38
CA TYR A 190 -12.39 5.04 -12.35
C TYR A 190 -12.93 3.76 -11.72
N PRO A 191 -12.49 2.57 -12.19
CA PRO A 191 -12.86 1.31 -11.57
C PRO A 191 -12.43 1.26 -10.11
N CYS A 192 -13.41 1.10 -9.21
CA CYS A 192 -13.20 1.01 -7.77
C CYS A 192 -13.91 -0.22 -7.23
N TRP A 193 -13.16 -1.18 -6.71
CA TRP A 193 -13.70 -2.38 -6.09
C TRP A 193 -13.52 -2.35 -4.58
N GLU A 194 -14.58 -2.64 -3.86
CA GLU A 194 -14.54 -2.80 -2.40
C GLU A 194 -14.43 -4.29 -2.08
N ILE A 195 -13.48 -4.65 -1.23
CA ILE A 195 -13.19 -6.04 -0.84
C ILE A 195 -13.02 -6.08 0.68
N GLU A 196 -13.73 -7.00 1.31
CA GLU A 196 -13.56 -7.24 2.75
C GLU A 196 -12.16 -7.84 3.01
N GLY A 197 -11.37 -7.14 3.83
CA GLY A 197 -9.95 -7.47 4.08
C GLY A 197 -9.73 -8.46 5.22
N ASP A 198 -10.80 -9.06 5.76
CA ASP A 198 -10.77 -10.03 6.87
C ASP A 198 -11.61 -11.30 6.58
N THR A 199 -11.85 -11.59 5.31
CA THR A 199 -12.61 -12.76 4.87
C THR A 199 -11.98 -14.10 5.25
N MET A 200 -12.83 -15.12 5.37
CA MET A 200 -12.42 -16.52 5.49
C MET A 200 -11.56 -16.93 4.28
N GLY A 201 -10.47 -17.65 4.53
CA GLY A 201 -9.48 -18.02 3.50
C GLY A 201 -8.21 -17.15 3.49
N GLY A 202 -8.21 -16.07 4.26
CA GLY A 202 -7.00 -15.27 4.52
C GLY A 202 -6.46 -14.51 3.29
N PRO A 203 -5.22 -14.00 3.38
CA PRO A 203 -4.62 -13.18 2.34
C PRO A 203 -4.60 -13.79 0.93
N PRO A 204 -4.34 -15.10 0.72
CA PRO A 204 -4.34 -15.68 -0.62
C PRO A 204 -5.72 -15.68 -1.30
N ALA A 205 -6.82 -15.82 -0.54
CA ALA A 205 -8.17 -15.75 -1.10
C ALA A 205 -8.52 -14.34 -1.57
N ILE A 206 -8.13 -13.34 -0.78
CA ILE A 206 -8.29 -11.92 -1.14
C ILE A 206 -7.48 -11.60 -2.40
N ALA A 207 -6.22 -12.02 -2.47
CA ALA A 207 -5.37 -11.80 -3.64
C ALA A 207 -5.96 -12.41 -4.91
N ARG A 208 -6.46 -13.65 -4.86
CA ARG A 208 -7.15 -14.29 -6.00
C ARG A 208 -8.36 -13.49 -6.45
N ARG A 209 -9.18 -13.02 -5.51
CA ARG A 209 -10.34 -12.20 -5.84
C ARG A 209 -9.97 -10.90 -6.54
N ILE A 210 -8.91 -10.21 -6.07
CA ILE A 210 -8.39 -9.02 -6.72
C ILE A 210 -7.90 -9.33 -8.13
N GLN A 211 -7.13 -10.40 -8.29
CA GLN A 211 -6.59 -10.84 -9.58
C GLN A 211 -7.70 -11.12 -10.60
N GLU A 212 -8.78 -11.78 -10.19
CA GLU A 212 -9.96 -12.03 -11.04
C GLU A 212 -10.57 -10.71 -11.54
N LEU A 213 -10.80 -9.74 -10.64
CA LEU A 213 -11.37 -8.44 -10.99
C LEU A 213 -10.48 -7.66 -11.96
N VAL A 214 -9.18 -7.65 -11.71
CA VAL A 214 -8.19 -6.99 -12.59
C VAL A 214 -8.18 -7.67 -13.96
N SER A 215 -8.12 -9.01 -14.00
CA SER A 215 -8.09 -9.77 -15.26
C SER A 215 -9.37 -9.57 -16.09
N GLN A 216 -10.54 -9.57 -15.46
CA GLN A 216 -11.80 -9.27 -16.13
C GLN A 216 -11.81 -7.87 -16.74
N LYS A 217 -11.29 -6.87 -16.03
CA LYS A 217 -11.22 -5.50 -16.54
C LYS A 217 -10.25 -5.35 -17.69
N LEU A 218 -9.09 -5.99 -17.61
CA LEU A 218 -8.06 -5.93 -18.66
C LEU A 218 -8.46 -6.79 -19.89
N GLY A 219 -9.04 -7.97 -19.67
CA GLY A 219 -9.52 -8.85 -20.73
C GLY A 219 -10.72 -8.29 -21.48
N GLY A 220 -11.63 -7.58 -20.80
CA GLY A 220 -12.73 -6.87 -21.45
C GLY A 220 -12.30 -5.69 -22.33
N ALA A 221 -11.13 -5.10 -22.07
CA ALA A 221 -10.55 -4.05 -22.92
C ALA A 221 -9.89 -4.61 -24.20
N ALA A 222 -9.46 -5.88 -24.21
CA ALA A 222 -8.89 -6.55 -25.37
C ALA A 222 -9.96 -7.08 -26.37
N GLY A 223 -11.21 -7.27 -25.89
CA GLY A 223 -12.32 -7.79 -26.70
C GLY A 223 -13.03 -6.78 -27.61
N ILE A 224 -12.59 -5.52 -27.67
CA ILE A 224 -13.18 -4.47 -28.54
C ILE A 224 -12.33 -4.24 -29.81
N ARG A 225 -11.38 -5.12 -30.11
CA ARG A 225 -10.62 -5.10 -31.39
C ARG A 225 -10.74 -6.47 -32.05
N ALA A 226 -11.86 -6.72 -32.65
CA ALA A 226 -12.05 -7.66 -33.74
C ALA A 226 -12.72 -6.91 -34.89
#